data_c9241b4ddfef04754e4d4fd315803478
#
_entry.id   c9241b4ddfef04754e4d4fd315803478
#
_cell.length_a   1.000
_cell.length_b   1.000
_cell.length_c   1.000
_cell.angle_alpha   90.00
_cell.angle_beta   90.00
_cell.angle_gamma   90.00
#
_symmetry.space_group_name_H-M   'P 1'
#
loop_
_entity.id
_entity.type
_entity.pdbx_description
1 polymer ?
#
loop_
_entity_poly.entity_id
_entity_poly.type
_entity_poly.pdbx_seq_one_letter_code
_entity_poly.pdbx_strand_id
1 'polypeptide(L)'
;MSQFSTVWVLSDVLSPLPELMGGASSLGQSINVFTFNDEQSIAAFKLGATAVFQLEGKPDDRIMEDYAQSIVETIKSHSDAGLVLLPNTRRGKLFAARLGHRLAAVVSNDAQSLSTQNDALVAKHMVYGGLAFGDETLTTPYCVVTASTGAFDVASETQATGTAQKVAWIAPSQSIICQSIQPRKINAVDLDKARFVVSVGRGIGSKENIAIAEELAKEIGAEIACSRPVAENEKWMEHERYVGISNLMLKPDLYLAVGISGQIQHMVGRRNPSRYHPCSDGVRRISAF
;
A
#
# COMPACT_ATOMS: atom_id res chain seq x y z
N MET A 1 -15.22 20.96 8.69
CA MET A 1 -15.08 19.62 8.11
C MET A 1 -15.33 18.66 9.25
N SER A 2 -16.32 17.78 9.14
CA SER A 2 -16.52 16.74 10.16
C SER A 2 -15.36 15.76 10.07
N GLN A 3 -14.63 15.63 11.17
CA GLN A 3 -13.58 14.64 11.33
C GLN A 3 -14.14 13.47 12.11
N PHE A 4 -13.64 12.26 11.82
CA PHE A 4 -13.92 11.12 12.69
C PHE A 4 -13.40 11.39 14.11
N SER A 5 -14.17 11.00 15.12
CA SER A 5 -13.68 11.06 16.51
C SER A 5 -12.43 10.20 16.68
N THR A 6 -12.40 9.05 16.03
CA THR A 6 -11.28 8.10 16.11
C THR A 6 -10.96 7.50 14.74
N VAL A 7 -9.69 7.54 14.37
CA VAL A 7 -9.13 6.78 13.24
C VAL A 7 -8.17 5.72 13.77
N TRP A 8 -8.38 4.50 13.34
CA TRP A 8 -7.56 3.35 13.66
C TRP A 8 -6.63 3.04 12.49
N VAL A 9 -5.35 2.90 12.75
CA VAL A 9 -4.35 2.57 11.74
C VAL A 9 -3.80 1.18 12.04
N LEU A 10 -3.71 0.35 11.02
CA LEU A 10 -3.11 -0.99 11.10
C LEU A 10 -2.18 -1.22 9.92
N SER A 11 -0.91 -1.50 10.20
CA SER A 11 0.04 -1.97 9.19
C SER A 11 0.92 -3.06 9.77
N ASP A 12 1.11 -4.15 9.01
CA ASP A 12 1.98 -5.26 9.37
C ASP A 12 3.48 -4.94 9.13
N VAL A 13 3.76 -3.89 8.37
CA VAL A 13 5.12 -3.42 8.05
C VAL A 13 5.24 -1.92 8.29
N LEU A 14 6.47 -1.43 8.53
CA LEU A 14 6.72 -0.02 8.84
C LEU A 14 6.56 0.91 7.64
N SER A 15 6.90 0.45 6.44
CA SER A 15 7.04 1.32 5.27
C SER A 15 5.78 2.14 4.93
N PRO A 16 4.52 1.62 5.00
CA PRO A 16 3.33 2.43 4.75
C PRO A 16 2.87 3.28 5.94
N LEU A 17 3.40 3.03 7.14
CA LEU A 17 2.89 3.64 8.37
C LEU A 17 2.95 5.18 8.34
N PRO A 18 4.04 5.84 7.89
CA PRO A 18 4.10 7.30 7.86
C PRO A 18 3.01 7.93 6.98
N GLU A 19 2.71 7.33 5.83
CA GLU A 19 1.68 7.80 4.92
C GLU A 19 0.27 7.58 5.50
N LEU A 20 -0.01 6.42 6.07
CA LEU A 20 -1.29 6.14 6.74
C LEU A 20 -1.53 7.08 7.91
N MET A 21 -0.49 7.41 8.68
CA MET A 21 -0.57 8.38 9.78
C MET A 21 -0.87 9.79 9.27
N GLY A 22 -0.30 10.20 8.14
CA GLY A 22 -0.62 11.47 7.48
C GLY A 22 -2.09 11.54 7.07
N GLY A 23 -2.60 10.46 6.46
CA GLY A 23 -4.03 10.33 6.14
C GLY A 23 -4.91 10.36 7.39
N ALA A 24 -4.54 9.61 8.43
CA ALA A 24 -5.28 9.57 9.68
C ALA A 24 -5.36 10.94 10.35
N SER A 25 -4.28 11.72 10.36
CA SER A 25 -4.23 13.06 10.94
C SER A 25 -5.14 14.06 10.23
N SER A 26 -5.36 13.90 8.94
CA SER A 26 -6.27 14.75 8.16
C SER A 26 -7.75 14.40 8.34
N LEU A 27 -8.06 13.15 8.75
CA LEU A 27 -9.41 12.60 8.78
C LEU A 27 -9.97 12.44 10.21
N GLY A 28 -9.12 12.39 11.24
CA GLY A 28 -9.52 12.11 12.60
C GLY A 28 -8.98 13.04 13.65
N GLN A 29 -9.67 13.09 14.81
CA GLN A 29 -9.25 13.85 15.98
C GLN A 29 -8.29 13.05 16.87
N SER A 30 -8.52 11.74 16.99
CA SER A 30 -7.72 10.80 17.75
C SER A 30 -7.22 9.69 16.81
N ILE A 31 -5.93 9.37 16.89
CA ILE A 31 -5.30 8.36 16.04
C ILE A 31 -4.81 7.22 16.92
N ASN A 32 -5.43 6.06 16.78
CA ASN A 32 -5.07 4.85 17.47
C ASN A 32 -4.38 3.89 16.51
N VAL A 33 -3.27 3.29 16.92
CA VAL A 33 -2.46 2.45 16.04
C VAL A 33 -2.32 1.05 16.61
N PHE A 34 -2.61 0.04 15.81
CA PHE A 34 -2.28 -1.34 16.12
C PHE A 34 -0.88 -1.67 15.61
N THR A 35 -0.08 -2.30 16.46
CA THR A 35 1.31 -2.67 16.19
C THR A 35 1.57 -4.12 16.56
N PHE A 36 2.63 -4.71 16.04
CA PHE A 36 3.00 -6.11 16.28
C PHE A 36 4.34 -6.26 17.02
N ASN A 37 5.07 -5.17 17.21
CA ASN A 37 6.36 -5.15 17.91
C ASN A 37 6.69 -3.75 18.44
N ASP A 38 7.74 -3.67 19.24
CA ASP A 38 8.17 -2.42 19.91
C ASP A 38 8.67 -1.38 18.90
N GLU A 39 9.33 -1.79 17.82
CA GLU A 39 9.82 -0.89 16.77
C GLU A 39 8.67 -0.12 16.12
N GLN A 40 7.60 -0.83 15.74
CA GLN A 40 6.40 -0.22 15.19
C GLN A 40 5.71 0.69 16.23
N SER A 41 5.69 0.30 17.49
CA SER A 41 5.09 1.10 18.57
C SER A 41 5.81 2.43 18.76
N ILE A 42 7.14 2.40 18.78
CA ILE A 42 7.97 3.62 18.87
C ILE A 42 7.74 4.51 17.64
N ALA A 43 7.73 3.93 16.45
CA ALA A 43 7.48 4.67 15.21
C ALA A 43 6.08 5.31 15.20
N ALA A 44 5.04 4.59 15.65
CA ALA A 44 3.68 5.11 15.72
C ALA A 44 3.57 6.34 16.64
N PHE A 45 4.19 6.33 17.82
CA PHE A 45 4.21 7.51 18.71
C PHE A 45 4.93 8.68 18.07
N LYS A 46 6.10 8.46 17.45
CA LYS A 46 6.84 9.51 16.73
C LYS A 46 6.02 10.13 15.59
N LEU A 47 5.15 9.36 14.96
CA LEU A 47 4.27 9.83 13.89
C LEU A 47 2.95 10.43 14.39
N GLY A 48 2.79 10.64 15.70
CA GLY A 48 1.66 11.35 16.28
C GLY A 48 0.48 10.47 16.70
N ALA A 49 0.69 9.17 16.98
CA ALA A 49 -0.35 8.32 17.53
C ALA A 49 -0.81 8.83 18.91
N THR A 50 -2.13 8.91 19.10
CA THR A 50 -2.75 9.24 20.41
C THR A 50 -2.64 8.06 21.36
N ALA A 51 -2.87 6.84 20.87
CA ALA A 51 -2.70 5.60 21.61
C ALA A 51 -2.14 4.50 20.68
N VAL A 52 -1.36 3.60 21.25
CA VAL A 52 -0.78 2.45 20.55
C VAL A 52 -1.19 1.17 21.24
N PHE A 53 -1.68 0.22 20.48
CA PHE A 53 -2.16 -1.09 20.90
C PHE A 53 -1.28 -2.17 20.31
N GLN A 54 -0.40 -2.76 21.11
CA GLN A 54 0.51 -3.79 20.64
C GLN A 54 -0.12 -5.18 20.81
N LEU A 55 -0.30 -5.84 19.68
CA LEU A 55 -0.88 -7.19 19.59
C LEU A 55 0.16 -8.24 19.95
N GLU A 56 -0.18 -9.14 20.87
CA GLU A 56 0.75 -10.18 21.35
C GLU A 56 0.04 -11.51 21.69
N GLY A 57 0.82 -12.58 21.82
CA GLY A 57 0.33 -13.88 22.30
C GLY A 57 -0.29 -14.78 21.23
N LYS A 58 -0.26 -14.38 19.95
CA LYS A 58 -0.69 -15.26 18.86
C LYS A 58 0.28 -16.46 18.72
N PRO A 59 -0.21 -17.71 18.62
CA PRO A 59 0.64 -18.87 18.34
C PRO A 59 1.35 -18.74 16.99
N ASP A 60 2.57 -19.27 16.88
CA ASP A 60 3.42 -19.16 15.69
C ASP A 60 2.84 -19.85 14.45
N ASP A 61 2.05 -20.91 14.67
CA ASP A 61 1.35 -21.67 13.63
C ASP A 61 0.08 -20.98 13.11
N ARG A 62 -0.23 -19.76 13.58
CA ARG A 62 -1.39 -18.98 13.15
C ARG A 62 -0.98 -17.85 12.22
N ILE A 63 -1.85 -17.56 11.25
CA ILE A 63 -1.65 -16.40 10.39
C ILE A 63 -1.84 -15.11 11.18
N MET A 64 -1.21 -14.04 10.75
CA MET A 64 -1.26 -12.75 11.43
C MET A 64 -2.67 -12.16 11.46
N GLU A 65 -3.45 -12.43 10.43
CA GLU A 65 -4.82 -11.95 10.28
C GLU A 65 -5.82 -12.57 11.28
N ASP A 66 -5.41 -13.58 12.03
CA ASP A 66 -6.21 -14.13 13.14
C ASP A 66 -6.27 -13.17 14.35
N TYR A 67 -5.44 -12.12 14.39
CA TYR A 67 -5.62 -10.99 15.31
C TYR A 67 -6.89 -10.17 15.05
N ALA A 68 -7.60 -10.39 13.95
CA ALA A 68 -8.79 -9.61 13.62
C ALA A 68 -9.86 -9.61 14.73
N GLN A 69 -9.98 -10.71 15.52
CA GLN A 69 -10.89 -10.74 16.67
C GLN A 69 -10.43 -9.80 17.78
N SER A 70 -9.15 -9.86 18.18
CA SER A 70 -8.58 -8.99 19.20
C SER A 70 -8.69 -7.50 18.81
N ILE A 71 -8.43 -7.18 17.55
CA ILE A 71 -8.55 -5.83 17.00
C ILE A 71 -9.99 -5.33 17.13
N VAL A 72 -10.97 -6.13 16.71
CA VAL A 72 -12.38 -5.75 16.74
C VAL A 72 -12.88 -5.52 18.15
N GLU A 73 -12.52 -6.39 19.10
CA GLU A 73 -12.90 -6.22 20.53
C GLU A 73 -12.30 -4.94 21.10
N THR A 74 -11.03 -4.64 20.77
CA THR A 74 -10.39 -3.40 21.16
C THR A 74 -11.08 -2.17 20.56
N ILE A 75 -11.40 -2.19 19.28
CA ILE A 75 -12.12 -1.08 18.61
C ILE A 75 -13.46 -0.83 19.29
N LYS A 76 -14.28 -1.87 19.47
CA LYS A 76 -15.62 -1.77 20.06
C LYS A 76 -15.60 -1.33 21.53
N SER A 77 -14.54 -1.64 22.27
CA SER A 77 -14.40 -1.17 23.66
C SER A 77 -14.03 0.31 23.79
N HIS A 78 -13.61 0.96 22.70
CA HIS A 78 -13.17 2.36 22.70
C HIS A 78 -14.09 3.31 21.95
N SER A 79 -14.88 2.83 20.99
CA SER A 79 -15.75 3.69 20.18
C SER A 79 -16.84 2.86 19.49
N ASP A 80 -18.02 3.49 19.29
CA ASP A 80 -19.15 2.90 18.56
C ASP A 80 -19.11 3.19 17.05
N ALA A 81 -18.18 4.01 16.62
CA ALA A 81 -17.96 4.39 15.22
C ALA A 81 -16.50 4.77 14.98
N GLY A 82 -16.06 4.67 13.74
CA GLY A 82 -14.70 5.08 13.38
C GLY A 82 -14.25 4.61 12.01
N LEU A 83 -13.09 5.13 11.60
CA LEU A 83 -12.42 4.73 10.37
C LEU A 83 -11.24 3.82 10.70
N VAL A 84 -11.12 2.71 9.99
CA VAL A 84 -9.93 1.83 10.05
C VAL A 84 -9.18 1.96 8.73
N LEU A 85 -7.94 2.44 8.80
CA LEU A 85 -7.03 2.60 7.66
C LEU A 85 -5.97 1.50 7.64
N LEU A 86 -5.82 0.87 6.48
CA LEU A 86 -4.82 -0.15 6.22
C LEU A 86 -4.08 0.14 4.91
N PRO A 87 -2.87 -0.39 4.73
CA PRO A 87 -2.20 -0.31 3.43
C PRO A 87 -2.87 -1.24 2.42
N ASN A 88 -2.87 -0.87 1.15
CA ASN A 88 -3.43 -1.69 0.07
C ASN A 88 -2.51 -2.87 -0.32
N THR A 89 -2.00 -3.60 0.67
CA THR A 89 -1.21 -4.83 0.52
C THR A 89 -2.13 -6.05 0.49
N ARG A 90 -1.58 -7.21 0.11
CA ARG A 90 -2.33 -8.48 0.18
C ARG A 90 -2.84 -8.75 1.59
N ARG A 91 -2.00 -8.55 2.61
CA ARG A 91 -2.35 -8.73 4.02
C ARG A 91 -3.32 -7.66 4.49
N GLY A 92 -3.10 -6.39 4.13
CA GLY A 92 -4.02 -5.31 4.45
C GLY A 92 -5.44 -5.57 3.94
N LYS A 93 -5.60 -6.06 2.71
CA LYS A 93 -6.91 -6.45 2.14
C LYS A 93 -7.55 -7.60 2.91
N LEU A 94 -6.78 -8.60 3.33
CA LEU A 94 -7.31 -9.73 4.10
C LEU A 94 -7.74 -9.28 5.51
N PHE A 95 -6.97 -8.42 6.17
CA PHE A 95 -7.40 -7.76 7.40
C PHE A 95 -8.67 -6.95 7.19
N ALA A 96 -8.72 -6.11 6.15
CA ALA A 96 -9.88 -5.27 5.85
C ALA A 96 -11.16 -6.09 5.69
N ALA A 97 -11.12 -7.19 4.95
CA ALA A 97 -12.26 -8.07 4.79
C ALA A 97 -12.72 -8.70 6.12
N ARG A 98 -11.76 -9.17 6.95
CA ARG A 98 -12.07 -9.78 8.25
C ARG A 98 -12.60 -8.76 9.28
N LEU A 99 -12.04 -7.56 9.30
CA LEU A 99 -12.49 -6.48 10.18
C LEU A 99 -13.85 -5.98 9.75
N GLY A 100 -14.05 -5.74 8.45
CA GLY A 100 -15.33 -5.27 7.91
C GLY A 100 -16.48 -6.20 8.26
N HIS A 101 -16.30 -7.51 8.06
CA HIS A 101 -17.31 -8.50 8.44
C HIS A 101 -17.67 -8.45 9.94
N ARG A 102 -16.66 -8.39 10.83
CA ARG A 102 -16.86 -8.43 12.29
C ARG A 102 -17.37 -7.11 12.89
N LEU A 103 -17.05 -5.99 12.25
CA LEU A 103 -17.54 -4.66 12.62
C LEU A 103 -18.89 -4.33 11.97
N ALA A 104 -19.42 -5.19 11.09
CA ALA A 104 -20.53 -4.87 10.21
C ALA A 104 -20.30 -3.56 9.44
N ALA A 105 -19.07 -3.34 8.99
CA ALA A 105 -18.59 -2.15 8.33
C ALA A 105 -18.56 -2.30 6.82
N VAL A 106 -18.76 -1.21 6.10
CA VAL A 106 -18.42 -1.13 4.68
C VAL A 106 -16.91 -1.21 4.51
N VAL A 107 -16.47 -1.94 3.49
CA VAL A 107 -15.04 -2.11 3.17
C VAL A 107 -14.77 -1.52 1.80
N SER A 108 -13.89 -0.53 1.74
CA SER A 108 -13.46 0.11 0.51
C SER A 108 -11.98 -0.20 0.26
N ASN A 109 -11.67 -0.77 -0.90
CA ASN A 109 -10.32 -1.21 -1.22
C ASN A 109 -9.66 -0.30 -2.27
N ASP A 110 -8.34 -0.11 -2.14
CA ASP A 110 -7.51 0.61 -3.11
C ASP A 110 -7.94 2.08 -3.30
N ALA A 111 -8.29 2.75 -2.20
CA ALA A 111 -8.63 4.16 -2.23
C ALA A 111 -7.41 5.00 -2.62
N GLN A 112 -7.56 5.84 -3.64
CA GLN A 112 -6.53 6.76 -4.13
C GLN A 112 -6.50 8.08 -3.33
N SER A 113 -7.64 8.45 -2.78
CA SER A 113 -7.80 9.54 -1.83
C SER A 113 -9.07 9.36 -1.01
N LEU A 114 -9.10 9.98 0.16
CA LEU A 114 -10.26 10.03 1.04
C LEU A 114 -10.60 11.48 1.35
N SER A 115 -11.89 11.77 1.40
CA SER A 115 -12.41 13.08 1.82
C SER A 115 -13.71 12.90 2.61
N THR A 116 -14.11 13.91 3.36
CA THR A 116 -15.41 13.94 4.03
C THR A 116 -16.33 14.92 3.31
N GLN A 117 -17.52 14.46 2.92
CA GLN A 117 -18.56 15.28 2.29
C GLN A 117 -19.89 14.98 2.97
N ASN A 118 -20.60 16.02 3.41
CA ASN A 118 -21.91 15.90 4.09
C ASN A 118 -21.91 14.84 5.21
N ASP A 119 -20.87 14.89 6.05
CA ASP A 119 -20.64 13.96 7.18
C ASP A 119 -20.44 12.48 6.77
N ALA A 120 -20.26 12.17 5.51
CA ALA A 120 -19.93 10.85 5.01
C ALA A 120 -18.48 10.80 4.50
N LEU A 121 -17.84 9.64 4.62
CA LEU A 121 -16.53 9.39 4.02
C LEU A 121 -16.72 9.09 2.54
N VAL A 122 -15.96 9.77 1.70
CA VAL A 122 -15.90 9.53 0.26
C VAL A 122 -14.52 9.01 -0.12
N ALA A 123 -14.48 7.82 -0.69
CA ALA A 123 -13.29 7.18 -1.22
C ALA A 123 -13.26 7.30 -2.74
N LYS A 124 -12.14 7.77 -3.29
CA LYS A 124 -11.92 7.83 -4.74
C LYS A 124 -11.14 6.62 -5.19
N HIS A 125 -11.60 5.97 -6.25
CA HIS A 125 -11.00 4.77 -6.83
C HIS A 125 -10.70 4.95 -8.30
N MET A 126 -9.65 4.27 -8.77
CA MET A 126 -9.50 4.02 -10.19
C MET A 126 -10.43 2.89 -10.63
N VAL A 127 -11.21 3.13 -11.69
CA VAL A 127 -12.14 2.16 -12.29
C VAL A 127 -11.81 1.92 -13.76
N TYR A 128 -12.37 0.87 -14.34
CA TYR A 128 -12.14 0.49 -15.75
C TYR A 128 -10.65 0.34 -16.12
N GLY A 129 -9.85 -0.27 -15.21
CA GLY A 129 -8.42 -0.45 -15.46
C GLY A 129 -7.60 0.86 -15.48
N GLY A 130 -8.06 1.91 -14.79
CA GLY A 130 -7.39 3.20 -14.71
C GLY A 130 -7.85 4.23 -15.74
N LEU A 131 -8.92 3.93 -16.51
CA LEU A 131 -9.48 4.84 -17.50
C LEU A 131 -10.34 5.95 -16.90
N ALA A 132 -10.89 5.73 -15.71
CA ALA A 132 -11.72 6.69 -15.00
C ALA A 132 -11.52 6.62 -13.49
N PHE A 133 -12.03 7.62 -12.78
CA PHE A 133 -12.18 7.62 -11.34
C PHE A 133 -13.65 7.54 -10.97
N GLY A 134 -13.95 6.81 -9.92
CA GLY A 134 -15.27 6.76 -9.29
C GLY A 134 -15.17 7.17 -7.83
N ASP A 135 -16.19 7.82 -7.33
CA ASP A 135 -16.32 8.17 -5.92
C ASP A 135 -17.31 7.21 -5.25
N GLU A 136 -16.92 6.62 -4.14
CA GLU A 136 -17.71 5.74 -3.31
C GLU A 136 -18.00 6.41 -1.97
N THR A 137 -19.28 6.53 -1.59
CA THR A 137 -19.69 7.11 -0.31
C THR A 137 -19.92 6.00 0.70
N LEU A 138 -19.22 6.06 1.83
CA LEU A 138 -19.29 5.11 2.92
C LEU A 138 -20.16 5.67 4.05
N THR A 139 -21.24 4.95 4.40
CA THR A 139 -22.28 5.47 5.32
C THR A 139 -22.46 4.65 6.59
N THR A 140 -21.70 3.56 6.78
CA THR A 140 -21.78 2.77 8.03
C THR A 140 -21.03 3.44 9.18
N PRO A 141 -21.43 3.20 10.44
CA PRO A 141 -20.74 3.77 11.61
C PRO A 141 -19.25 3.46 11.62
N TYR A 142 -18.88 2.23 11.30
CA TYR A 142 -17.48 1.87 11.03
C TYR A 142 -17.26 1.81 9.53
N CYS A 143 -16.12 2.35 9.10
CA CYS A 143 -15.63 2.26 7.74
C CYS A 143 -14.25 1.61 7.75
N VAL A 144 -13.98 0.68 6.86
CA VAL A 144 -12.67 0.03 6.72
C VAL A 144 -12.14 0.30 5.33
N VAL A 145 -10.96 0.92 5.24
CA VAL A 145 -10.40 1.36 3.96
C VAL A 145 -8.97 0.88 3.81
N THR A 146 -8.64 0.29 2.66
CA THR A 146 -7.25 0.10 2.27
C THR A 146 -6.82 1.25 1.35
N ALA A 147 -5.78 1.97 1.75
CA ALA A 147 -5.24 3.09 1.01
C ALA A 147 -4.10 2.66 0.10
N SER A 148 -4.13 3.12 -1.12
CA SER A 148 -3.05 2.96 -2.08
C SER A 148 -1.82 3.75 -1.68
N THR A 149 -0.63 3.28 -2.01
CA THR A 149 0.61 4.04 -1.86
C THR A 149 0.50 5.37 -2.61
N GLY A 150 0.85 6.48 -1.97
CA GLY A 150 0.73 7.85 -2.51
C GLY A 150 -0.67 8.46 -2.40
N ALA A 151 -1.58 7.84 -1.63
CA ALA A 151 -2.91 8.38 -1.35
C ALA A 151 -2.87 9.59 -0.41
N PHE A 152 -1.87 9.65 0.47
CA PHE A 152 -1.69 10.70 1.47
C PHE A 152 -0.26 11.22 1.50
N ASP A 153 -0.11 12.43 2.03
CA ASP A 153 1.20 12.95 2.39
C ASP A 153 1.73 12.23 3.64
N VAL A 154 3.04 12.10 3.72
CA VAL A 154 3.73 11.45 4.84
C VAL A 154 3.64 12.31 6.09
N ALA A 155 3.28 11.74 7.23
CA ALA A 155 3.29 12.42 8.51
C ALA A 155 4.72 12.83 8.89
N SER A 156 4.87 14.04 9.45
CA SER A 156 6.14 14.50 10.01
C SER A 156 6.42 13.79 11.33
N GLU A 157 7.66 13.37 11.52
CA GLU A 157 8.09 12.81 12.79
C GLU A 157 8.15 13.87 13.90
N THR A 158 7.74 13.50 15.07
CA THR A 158 7.80 14.28 16.31
C THR A 158 8.74 13.59 17.32
N GLN A 159 8.98 14.25 18.45
CA GLN A 159 9.70 13.64 19.58
C GLN A 159 8.75 12.94 20.59
N ALA A 160 7.51 12.66 20.16
CA ALA A 160 6.53 12.03 21.03
C ALA A 160 6.97 10.61 21.40
N THR A 161 6.78 10.28 22.66
CA THR A 161 7.03 8.96 23.23
C THR A 161 5.81 8.52 24.02
N GLY A 162 5.64 7.21 24.20
CA GLY A 162 4.53 6.67 24.96
C GLY A 162 4.76 5.19 25.28
N THR A 163 3.84 4.64 26.04
CA THR A 163 3.81 3.20 26.36
C THR A 163 2.66 2.55 25.62
N ALA A 164 2.97 1.54 24.82
CA ALA A 164 1.94 0.78 24.10
C ALA A 164 1.13 -0.08 25.09
N GLN A 165 -0.18 -0.09 24.90
CA GLN A 165 -1.08 -0.99 25.61
C GLN A 165 -0.99 -2.38 24.99
N LYS A 166 -0.78 -3.41 25.80
CA LYS A 166 -0.72 -4.79 25.34
C LYS A 166 -2.13 -5.33 25.10
N VAL A 167 -2.34 -5.89 23.91
CA VAL A 167 -3.60 -6.52 23.52
C VAL A 167 -3.37 -8.00 23.31
N ALA A 168 -3.96 -8.81 24.18
CA ALA A 168 -3.84 -10.26 24.10
C ALA A 168 -4.55 -10.82 22.88
N TRP A 169 -4.00 -11.88 22.32
CA TRP A 169 -4.63 -12.61 21.24
C TRP A 169 -5.90 -13.32 21.71
N ILE A 170 -6.98 -13.12 20.95
CA ILE A 170 -8.26 -13.81 21.12
C ILE A 170 -8.39 -14.77 19.96
N ALA A 171 -8.53 -16.07 20.25
CA ALA A 171 -8.68 -17.10 19.25
C ALA A 171 -9.95 -16.87 18.41
N PRO A 172 -9.86 -16.81 17.08
CA PRO A 172 -11.05 -16.75 16.24
C PRO A 172 -11.79 -18.09 16.25
N SER A 173 -13.11 -18.06 16.02
CA SER A 173 -13.92 -19.29 15.90
C SER A 173 -13.47 -20.22 14.78
N GLN A 174 -12.91 -19.64 13.72
CA GLN A 174 -12.28 -20.34 12.62
C GLN A 174 -10.90 -19.73 12.37
N SER A 175 -9.87 -20.56 12.49
CA SER A 175 -8.49 -20.12 12.32
C SER A 175 -7.83 -20.84 11.15
N ILE A 176 -6.82 -20.20 10.58
CA ILE A 176 -6.00 -20.76 9.50
C ILE A 176 -4.65 -21.15 10.12
N ILE A 177 -4.28 -22.42 9.91
CA ILE A 177 -2.99 -22.95 10.37
C ILE A 177 -1.96 -22.77 9.27
N CYS A 178 -0.85 -22.13 9.59
CA CYS A 178 0.32 -22.03 8.72
C CYS A 178 1.16 -23.29 8.88
N GLN A 179 1.11 -24.19 7.92
CA GLN A 179 1.86 -25.47 7.98
C GLN A 179 3.35 -25.29 7.75
N SER A 180 3.74 -24.34 6.89
CA SER A 180 5.15 -24.03 6.64
C SER A 180 5.31 -22.65 6.00
N ILE A 181 6.44 -22.02 6.29
CA ILE A 181 6.87 -20.78 5.62
C ILE A 181 8.09 -21.13 4.77
N GLN A 182 7.99 -20.99 3.46
CA GLN A 182 9.11 -21.14 2.55
C GLN A 182 9.66 -19.76 2.21
N PRO A 183 10.85 -19.40 2.69
CA PRO A 183 11.45 -18.12 2.34
C PRO A 183 11.78 -18.12 0.84
N ARG A 184 11.21 -17.17 0.11
CA ARG A 184 11.66 -16.88 -1.26
C ARG A 184 13.05 -16.25 -1.19
N LYS A 185 14.00 -16.80 -1.94
CA LYS A 185 15.24 -16.07 -2.25
C LYS A 185 14.84 -14.94 -3.21
N ILE A 186 14.58 -13.79 -2.67
CA ILE A 186 14.31 -12.60 -3.46
C ILE A 186 15.66 -11.90 -3.61
N ASN A 187 16.20 -11.87 -4.81
CA ASN A 187 17.20 -10.85 -5.19
C ASN A 187 16.42 -9.54 -5.39
N ALA A 188 15.74 -9.09 -4.33
CA ALA A 188 14.81 -7.99 -4.43
C ALA A 188 15.57 -6.67 -4.31
N VAL A 189 15.62 -6.01 -5.42
CA VAL A 189 15.73 -4.56 -5.44
C VAL A 189 14.39 -4.01 -4.92
N ASP A 190 14.44 -3.14 -3.94
CA ASP A 190 13.27 -2.46 -3.38
C ASP A 190 12.84 -1.33 -4.35
N LEU A 191 12.15 -1.72 -5.41
CA LEU A 191 11.68 -0.78 -6.44
C LEU A 191 10.69 0.25 -5.89
N ASP A 192 10.01 -0.06 -4.78
CA ASP A 192 9.06 0.87 -4.16
C ASP A 192 9.75 2.13 -3.61
N LYS A 193 11.04 2.03 -3.27
CA LYS A 193 11.86 3.16 -2.78
C LYS A 193 12.72 3.80 -3.85
N ALA A 194 12.70 3.28 -5.08
CA ALA A 194 13.54 3.76 -6.15
C ALA A 194 13.11 5.16 -6.61
N ARG A 195 14.00 6.14 -6.51
CA ARG A 195 13.76 7.50 -7.02
C ARG A 195 13.83 7.58 -8.53
N PHE A 196 14.71 6.79 -9.15
CA PHE A 196 14.89 6.73 -10.60
C PHE A 196 14.70 5.30 -11.06
N VAL A 197 13.93 5.10 -12.12
CA VAL A 197 13.63 3.79 -12.69
C VAL A 197 13.84 3.80 -14.19
N VAL A 198 14.59 2.82 -14.69
CA VAL A 198 14.68 2.47 -16.12
C VAL A 198 13.88 1.19 -16.31
N SER A 199 12.83 1.22 -17.11
CA SER A 199 11.95 0.07 -17.31
C SER A 199 11.99 -0.39 -18.77
N VAL A 200 12.19 -1.69 -18.98
CA VAL A 200 12.32 -2.29 -20.30
C VAL A 200 11.07 -3.02 -20.75
N GLY A 201 10.71 -2.87 -22.01
CA GLY A 201 9.63 -3.60 -22.68
C GLY A 201 10.17 -4.54 -23.75
N ARG A 202 9.28 -5.31 -24.41
CA ARG A 202 9.66 -6.21 -25.53
C ARG A 202 10.30 -5.51 -26.72
N GLY A 203 10.07 -4.19 -26.86
CA GLY A 203 10.69 -3.40 -27.91
C GLY A 203 12.22 -3.26 -27.78
N ILE A 204 12.81 -3.73 -26.67
CA ILE A 204 14.28 -3.83 -26.55
C ILE A 204 14.89 -4.91 -27.46
N GLY A 205 14.05 -5.79 -28.00
CA GLY A 205 14.40 -6.75 -29.04
C GLY A 205 14.90 -8.10 -28.56
N SER A 206 15.84 -8.17 -27.63
CA SER A 206 16.35 -9.42 -27.08
C SER A 206 16.77 -9.27 -25.63
N LYS A 207 17.00 -10.41 -24.96
CA LYS A 207 17.47 -10.44 -23.56
C LYS A 207 18.85 -9.78 -23.41
N GLU A 208 19.72 -9.98 -24.38
CA GLU A 208 21.09 -9.43 -24.36
C GLU A 208 21.09 -7.91 -24.38
N ASN A 209 20.12 -7.29 -25.05
CA ASN A 209 19.99 -5.84 -25.11
C ASN A 209 19.57 -5.19 -23.78
N ILE A 210 19.08 -6.00 -22.81
CA ILE A 210 18.78 -5.50 -21.47
C ILE A 210 20.02 -4.90 -20.82
N ALA A 211 21.21 -5.44 -21.12
CA ALA A 211 22.48 -4.92 -20.61
C ALA A 211 22.68 -3.42 -20.91
N ILE A 212 22.20 -2.93 -22.05
CA ILE A 212 22.26 -1.50 -22.41
C ILE A 212 21.43 -0.66 -21.45
N ALA A 213 20.26 -1.15 -21.08
CA ALA A 213 19.39 -0.46 -20.11
C ALA A 213 19.96 -0.55 -18.68
N GLU A 214 20.62 -1.65 -18.34
CA GLU A 214 21.30 -1.83 -17.05
C GLU A 214 22.51 -0.88 -16.91
N GLU A 215 23.31 -0.74 -17.96
CA GLU A 215 24.40 0.23 -18.00
C GLU A 215 23.88 1.66 -17.81
N LEU A 216 22.84 2.04 -18.55
CA LEU A 216 22.20 3.35 -18.38
C LEU A 216 21.67 3.54 -16.96
N ALA A 217 20.97 2.55 -16.41
CA ALA A 217 20.44 2.61 -15.05
C ALA A 217 21.56 2.83 -14.02
N LYS A 218 22.68 2.13 -14.17
CA LYS A 218 23.85 2.27 -13.33
C LYS A 218 24.46 3.68 -13.38
N GLU A 219 24.60 4.26 -14.58
CA GLU A 219 25.18 5.60 -14.76
C GLU A 219 24.33 6.72 -14.13
N ILE A 220 23.00 6.55 -14.12
CA ILE A 220 22.10 7.57 -13.54
C ILE A 220 21.65 7.23 -12.11
N GLY A 221 22.16 6.15 -11.52
CA GLY A 221 21.75 5.68 -10.20
C GLY A 221 20.28 5.24 -10.13
N ALA A 222 19.78 4.66 -11.21
CA ALA A 222 18.40 4.17 -11.31
C ALA A 222 18.34 2.66 -11.07
N GLU A 223 17.16 2.20 -10.65
CA GLU A 223 16.82 0.78 -10.59
C GLU A 223 16.23 0.29 -11.91
N ILE A 224 16.49 -0.99 -12.23
CA ILE A 224 15.97 -1.59 -13.45
C ILE A 224 14.64 -2.30 -13.19
N ALA A 225 13.64 -2.02 -14.01
CA ALA A 225 12.32 -2.62 -13.97
C ALA A 225 11.92 -3.13 -15.35
N CYS A 226 10.77 -3.79 -15.47
CA CYS A 226 10.30 -4.27 -16.77
C CYS A 226 8.78 -4.20 -16.92
N SER A 227 8.31 -4.43 -18.13
CA SER A 227 6.89 -4.65 -18.41
C SER A 227 6.50 -6.10 -18.18
N ARG A 228 5.21 -6.37 -17.90
CA ARG A 228 4.68 -7.72 -17.71
C ARG A 228 5.10 -8.73 -18.79
N PRO A 229 5.04 -8.42 -20.09
CA PRO A 229 5.49 -9.35 -21.13
C PRO A 229 6.95 -9.80 -20.98
N VAL A 230 7.85 -8.92 -20.57
CA VAL A 230 9.27 -9.25 -20.35
C VAL A 230 9.46 -10.23 -19.20
N ALA A 231 8.70 -10.06 -18.11
CA ALA A 231 8.79 -10.93 -16.92
C ALA A 231 8.03 -12.25 -17.11
N GLU A 232 6.81 -12.23 -17.63
CA GLU A 232 5.93 -13.39 -17.64
C GLU A 232 5.99 -14.20 -18.93
N ASN A 233 6.03 -13.52 -20.10
CA ASN A 233 6.03 -14.21 -21.39
C ASN A 233 7.44 -14.61 -21.81
N GLU A 234 8.35 -13.66 -21.87
CA GLU A 234 9.72 -13.87 -22.31
C GLU A 234 10.62 -14.46 -21.20
N LYS A 235 10.25 -14.22 -19.93
CA LYS A 235 11.02 -14.64 -18.76
C LYS A 235 12.47 -14.14 -18.77
N TRP A 236 12.68 -12.94 -19.33
CA TRP A 236 14.01 -12.32 -19.39
C TRP A 236 14.41 -11.68 -18.06
N MET A 237 13.43 -11.30 -17.24
CA MET A 237 13.62 -10.69 -15.91
C MET A 237 12.68 -11.32 -14.89
N GLU A 238 13.01 -11.13 -13.61
CA GLU A 238 12.20 -11.64 -12.50
C GLU A 238 10.82 -10.98 -12.46
N HIS A 239 9.82 -11.75 -12.02
CA HIS A 239 8.43 -11.29 -11.86
C HIS A 239 8.33 -10.07 -10.93
N GLU A 240 9.18 -10.02 -9.91
CA GLU A 240 9.25 -8.98 -8.90
C GLU A 240 9.65 -7.61 -9.47
N ARG A 241 10.16 -7.56 -10.70
CA ARG A 241 10.60 -6.33 -11.37
C ARG A 241 9.56 -5.76 -12.32
N TYR A 242 8.43 -6.44 -12.56
CA TYR A 242 7.49 -5.87 -13.50
C TYR A 242 6.58 -4.81 -12.86
N VAL A 243 6.42 -3.70 -13.60
CA VAL A 243 5.57 -2.56 -13.23
C VAL A 243 4.24 -2.65 -13.97
N GLY A 244 3.14 -2.48 -13.25
CA GLY A 244 1.79 -2.49 -13.81
C GLY A 244 0.72 -2.73 -12.77
N ILE A 245 -0.54 -2.54 -13.18
CA ILE A 245 -1.73 -2.61 -12.31
C ILE A 245 -1.85 -3.92 -11.49
N SER A 246 -1.25 -5.01 -11.98
CA SER A 246 -1.33 -6.33 -11.34
C SER A 246 -0.10 -6.70 -10.52
N ASN A 247 0.89 -5.81 -10.38
CA ASN A 247 2.08 -6.04 -9.56
C ASN A 247 2.57 -4.75 -8.90
N LEU A 248 3.72 -4.19 -9.33
CA LEU A 248 4.29 -3.01 -8.72
C LEU A 248 3.64 -1.72 -9.23
N MET A 249 3.29 -0.84 -8.31
CA MET A 249 2.81 0.51 -8.57
C MET A 249 3.78 1.50 -7.94
N LEU A 250 4.61 2.13 -8.77
CA LEU A 250 5.75 2.94 -8.37
C LEU A 250 5.44 4.45 -8.44
N LYS A 251 6.14 5.23 -7.59
CA LYS A 251 6.09 6.71 -7.64
C LYS A 251 7.53 7.29 -7.70
N PRO A 252 8.29 7.02 -8.77
CA PRO A 252 9.65 7.54 -8.92
C PRO A 252 9.64 9.02 -9.33
N ASP A 253 10.74 9.73 -9.06
CA ASP A 253 10.98 11.07 -9.57
C ASP A 253 11.24 11.07 -11.09
N LEU A 254 11.88 10.01 -11.59
CA LEU A 254 12.18 9.79 -13.01
C LEU A 254 11.81 8.35 -13.40
N TYR A 255 11.07 8.22 -14.48
CA TYR A 255 10.74 6.93 -15.08
C TYR A 255 11.10 6.93 -16.58
N LEU A 256 12.13 6.17 -16.95
CA LEU A 256 12.53 5.96 -18.34
C LEU A 256 11.94 4.64 -18.86
N ALA A 257 11.12 4.72 -19.90
CA ALA A 257 10.50 3.54 -20.51
C ALA A 257 11.19 3.24 -21.85
N VAL A 258 11.89 2.11 -21.91
CA VAL A 258 12.67 1.67 -23.09
C VAL A 258 11.96 0.49 -23.76
N GLY A 259 11.48 0.67 -24.98
CA GLY A 259 10.78 -0.38 -25.74
C GLY A 259 9.44 -0.82 -25.14
N ILE A 260 8.77 0.03 -24.35
CA ILE A 260 7.46 -0.21 -23.76
C ILE A 260 6.37 0.38 -24.65
N SER A 261 5.32 -0.41 -24.94
CA SER A 261 4.25 -0.04 -25.86
C SER A 261 3.26 1.00 -25.33
N GLY A 262 3.37 1.41 -24.05
CA GLY A 262 2.49 2.41 -23.45
C GLY A 262 1.05 1.93 -23.19
N GLN A 263 0.84 0.62 -23.05
CA GLN A 263 -0.47 0.10 -22.64
C GLN A 263 -0.86 0.63 -21.27
N ILE A 264 -2.17 0.91 -21.10
CA ILE A 264 -2.70 1.54 -19.89
C ILE A 264 -2.39 0.75 -18.62
N GLN A 265 -2.39 -0.58 -18.69
CA GLN A 265 -2.09 -1.45 -17.55
C GLN A 265 -0.65 -1.25 -17.01
N HIS A 266 0.29 -0.90 -17.88
CA HIS A 266 1.65 -0.54 -17.48
C HIS A 266 1.72 0.92 -17.02
N MET A 267 1.05 1.81 -17.74
CA MET A 267 1.08 3.25 -17.45
C MET A 267 0.49 3.59 -16.08
N VAL A 268 -0.56 2.88 -15.67
CA VAL A 268 -1.17 3.02 -14.32
C VAL A 268 -0.22 2.56 -13.22
N GLY A 269 0.66 1.60 -13.50
CA GLY A 269 1.65 1.10 -12.53
C GLY A 269 2.70 2.14 -12.12
N ARG A 270 2.80 3.28 -12.80
CA ARG A 270 3.61 4.43 -12.42
C ARG A 270 2.71 5.56 -11.91
N ARG A 271 2.83 5.92 -10.66
CA ARG A 271 2.04 7.03 -10.09
C ARG A 271 2.82 8.33 -10.25
N ASN A 272 2.31 9.18 -11.14
CA ASN A 272 2.67 10.60 -11.30
C ASN A 272 4.19 10.88 -11.17
N PRO A 273 5.06 10.28 -12.01
CA PRO A 273 6.47 10.65 -11.99
C PRO A 273 6.62 12.11 -12.42
N SER A 274 7.48 12.85 -11.76
CA SER A 274 7.77 14.25 -12.09
C SER A 274 8.26 14.40 -13.54
N ARG A 275 8.89 13.35 -14.09
CA ARG A 275 9.34 13.29 -15.48
C ARG A 275 9.17 11.89 -16.04
N TYR A 276 8.44 11.78 -17.14
CA TYR A 276 8.30 10.56 -17.91
C TYR A 276 8.95 10.75 -19.30
N HIS A 277 9.88 9.88 -19.64
CA HIS A 277 10.55 9.89 -20.94
C HIS A 277 10.38 8.52 -21.62
N PRO A 278 9.51 8.41 -22.65
CA PRO A 278 9.45 7.23 -23.46
C PRO A 278 10.61 7.24 -24.48
N CYS A 279 11.43 6.20 -24.46
CA CYS A 279 12.41 5.90 -25.49
C CYS A 279 11.87 4.76 -26.34
N SER A 280 11.18 5.07 -27.44
CA SER A 280 10.75 4.10 -28.43
C SER A 280 10.93 4.67 -29.83
N ASP A 281 11.52 3.92 -30.74
CA ASP A 281 11.73 4.29 -32.16
C ASP A 281 10.44 4.24 -32.98
N GLY A 282 9.31 3.98 -32.41
CA GLY A 282 8.01 3.82 -33.04
C GLY A 282 6.94 4.71 -32.44
N VAL A 283 6.83 5.91 -32.98
CA VAL A 283 5.61 6.72 -33.14
C VAL A 283 4.42 6.34 -32.24
N ARG A 284 4.37 6.91 -31.04
CA ARG A 284 3.20 7.55 -30.42
C ARG A 284 3.70 8.44 -29.30
N ARG A 285 3.81 9.74 -29.59
CA ARG A 285 3.86 10.76 -28.53
C ARG A 285 2.54 10.66 -27.77
N ILE A 286 2.59 10.09 -26.57
CA ILE A 286 1.50 10.28 -25.62
C ILE A 286 1.83 11.64 -24.98
N SER A 287 1.07 12.64 -25.37
CA SER A 287 1.06 13.94 -24.73
C SER A 287 0.79 13.75 -23.24
N ALA A 288 1.60 14.41 -22.42
CA ALA A 288 1.35 14.56 -20.99
C ALA A 288 -0.04 15.16 -20.78
N PHE A 289 -0.84 14.52 -19.95
CA PHE A 289 -2.00 15.10 -19.31
C PHE A 289 -1.67 15.36 -17.85
#